data_db1fa5c9ca51af4bc469f3b726180b85
#
_entry.id   db1fa5c9ca51af4bc469f3b726180b85
#
_cell.length_a   1.000
_cell.length_b   1.000
_cell.length_c   1.000
_cell.angle_alpha   90.00
_cell.angle_beta   90.00
_cell.angle_gamma   90.00
#
_symmetry.space_group_name_H-M   'P 1'
#
loop_
_entity.id
_entity.type
_entity.pdbx_description
1 polymer ?
#
loop_
_entity_poly.entity_id
_entity_poly.type
_entity_poly.pdbx_seq_one_letter_code
_entity_poly.pdbx_strand_id
1 'polypeptide(L)'
;MNSHGLTLALVGIFILGAGLVVLRFVRLYVGAKVGGAPVSMPELIGMKLRGVDPATVVVSRVMAAREGIDVSTTELQSLALAGGNVTRVVNALVVARRGNVDLPWVKATAIELAGWDVLAAARGASDAEIKATRQEPGRHDRPR
;
A
#
# COMPACT_ATOMS: atom_id res chain seq x y z
N MET A 1 4.75 -39.83 29.88
CA MET A 1 4.92 -38.61 29.02
C MET A 1 5.30 -37.47 29.97
N ASN A 2 6.54 -37.01 29.90
CA ASN A 2 7.11 -36.10 30.90
C ASN A 2 6.57 -34.67 30.63
N SER A 3 5.97 -34.06 31.67
CA SER A 3 5.45 -32.69 31.63
C SER A 3 6.49 -31.67 31.12
N HIS A 4 7.75 -31.92 31.37
CA HIS A 4 8.87 -31.11 30.87
C HIS A 4 9.05 -31.17 29.33
N GLY A 5 8.75 -32.30 28.69
CA GLY A 5 8.82 -32.43 27.25
C GLY A 5 7.74 -31.63 26.53
N LEU A 6 6.53 -31.60 27.10
CA LEU A 6 5.41 -30.85 26.55
C LEU A 6 5.62 -29.33 26.68
N THR A 7 6.14 -28.87 27.83
CA THR A 7 6.44 -27.45 28.04
C THR A 7 7.57 -26.96 27.13
N LEU A 8 8.62 -27.75 26.91
CA LEU A 8 9.69 -27.43 25.98
C LEU A 8 9.20 -27.35 24.53
N ALA A 9 8.32 -28.26 24.13
CA ALA A 9 7.71 -28.23 22.79
C ALA A 9 6.85 -26.99 22.58
N LEU A 10 6.02 -26.60 23.55
CA LEU A 10 5.19 -25.40 23.48
C LEU A 10 6.03 -24.11 23.43
N VAL A 11 7.09 -24.03 24.23
CA VAL A 11 8.02 -22.90 24.20
C VAL A 11 8.74 -22.83 22.86
N GLY A 12 9.15 -23.95 22.29
CA GLY A 12 9.79 -24.03 20.97
C GLY A 12 8.86 -23.51 19.84
N ILE A 13 7.59 -23.93 19.86
CA ILE A 13 6.58 -23.47 18.88
C ILE A 13 6.32 -21.97 19.04
N PHE A 14 6.26 -21.46 20.26
CA PHE A 14 6.06 -20.05 20.52
C PHE A 14 7.23 -19.19 20.03
N ILE A 15 8.47 -19.63 20.28
CA ILE A 15 9.69 -18.95 19.79
C ILE A 15 9.75 -18.99 18.26
N LEU A 16 9.41 -20.11 17.63
CA LEU A 16 9.37 -20.24 16.17
C LEU A 16 8.32 -19.30 15.56
N GLY A 17 7.12 -19.24 16.14
CA GLY A 17 6.05 -18.33 15.71
C GLY A 17 6.44 -16.87 15.85
N ALA A 18 6.99 -16.47 16.99
CA ALA A 18 7.51 -15.13 17.22
C ALA A 18 8.63 -14.78 16.23
N GLY A 19 9.55 -15.71 15.97
CA GLY A 19 10.64 -15.55 14.99
C GLY A 19 10.13 -15.30 13.57
N LEU A 20 9.12 -16.04 13.13
CA LEU A 20 8.48 -15.85 11.82
C LEU A 20 7.81 -14.47 11.69
N VAL A 21 7.12 -14.02 12.74
CA VAL A 21 6.51 -12.69 12.77
C VAL A 21 7.57 -11.59 12.67
N VAL A 22 8.64 -11.70 13.47
CA VAL A 22 9.76 -10.76 13.45
C VAL A 22 10.43 -10.75 12.08
N LEU A 23 10.69 -11.92 11.49
CA LEU A 23 11.32 -12.03 10.17
C LEU A 23 10.46 -11.38 9.08
N ARG A 24 9.13 -11.53 9.16
CA ARG A 24 8.20 -10.88 8.24
C ARG A 24 8.24 -9.35 8.37
N PHE A 25 8.33 -8.83 9.59
CA PHE A 25 8.48 -7.40 9.85
C PHE A 25 9.85 -6.85 9.42
N VAL A 26 10.93 -7.58 9.70
CA VAL A 26 12.29 -7.19 9.29
C VAL A 26 12.40 -7.13 7.77
N ARG A 27 11.78 -8.06 7.05
CA ARG A 27 11.79 -8.08 5.58
C ARG A 27 11.09 -6.85 4.99
N LEU A 28 9.97 -6.42 5.58
CA LEU A 28 9.26 -5.18 5.22
C LEU A 28 10.12 -3.94 5.53
N TYR A 29 10.74 -3.90 6.71
CA TYR A 29 11.58 -2.80 7.15
C TYR A 29 12.83 -2.61 6.29
N VAL A 30 13.54 -3.70 5.98
CA VAL A 30 14.73 -3.67 5.12
C VAL A 30 14.35 -3.25 3.69
N GLY A 31 13.23 -3.76 3.15
CA GLY A 31 12.72 -3.36 1.85
C GLY A 31 12.42 -1.86 1.74
N ALA A 32 11.81 -1.30 2.78
CA ALA A 32 11.51 0.13 2.86
C ALA A 32 12.79 1.00 2.93
N LYS A 33 13.77 0.56 3.70
CA LYS A 33 15.02 1.32 3.88
C LYS A 33 15.90 1.29 2.62
N VAL A 34 15.94 0.16 1.92
CA VAL A 34 16.68 0.02 0.65
C VAL A 34 15.99 0.77 -0.48
N GLY A 35 14.65 0.89 -0.43
CA GLY A 35 13.86 1.63 -1.41
C GLY A 35 13.82 3.15 -1.22
N GLY A 36 14.56 3.71 -0.26
CA GLY A 36 14.61 5.16 0.00
C GLY A 36 13.34 5.72 0.67
N ALA A 37 12.49 4.87 1.25
CA ALA A 37 11.27 5.27 1.94
C ALA A 37 11.35 4.90 3.44
N PRO A 38 11.92 5.75 4.30
CA PRO A 38 12.04 5.44 5.73
C PRO A 38 10.66 5.46 6.39
N VAL A 39 10.24 4.30 6.90
CA VAL A 39 9.03 4.14 7.71
C VAL A 39 9.44 3.61 9.06
N SER A 40 8.98 4.23 10.14
CA SER A 40 9.33 3.83 11.50
C SER A 40 8.47 2.66 12.01
N MET A 41 9.02 1.83 12.91
CA MET A 41 8.28 0.72 13.53
C MET A 41 6.99 1.16 14.26
N PRO A 42 6.98 2.25 15.04
CA PRO A 42 5.75 2.74 15.66
C PRO A 42 4.69 3.14 14.64
N GLU A 43 5.11 3.65 13.49
CA GLU A 43 4.22 4.05 12.40
C GLU A 43 3.52 2.83 11.78
N LEU A 44 4.25 1.73 11.56
CA LEU A 44 3.68 0.46 11.07
C LEU A 44 2.63 -0.12 12.03
N ILE A 45 2.90 -0.07 13.33
CA ILE A 45 1.96 -0.51 14.36
C ILE A 45 0.72 0.39 14.36
N GLY A 46 0.91 1.71 14.29
CA GLY A 46 -0.18 2.68 14.22
C GLY A 46 -1.09 2.48 13.01
N MET A 47 -0.55 2.17 11.84
CA MET A 47 -1.33 1.83 10.63
C MET A 47 -2.20 0.60 10.85
N LYS A 48 -1.65 -0.45 11.44
CA LYS A 48 -2.37 -1.69 11.70
C LYS A 48 -3.54 -1.49 12.66
N LEU A 49 -3.34 -0.68 13.70
CA LEU A 49 -4.40 -0.34 14.66
C LEU A 49 -5.52 0.49 14.03
N ARG A 50 -5.23 1.27 13.00
CA ARG A 50 -6.22 2.07 12.24
C ARG A 50 -6.89 1.27 11.11
N GLY A 51 -6.61 -0.03 10.97
CA GLY A 51 -7.18 -0.87 9.92
C GLY A 51 -6.54 -0.67 8.53
N VAL A 52 -5.44 0.06 8.44
CA VAL A 52 -4.68 0.23 7.21
C VAL A 52 -3.65 -0.88 7.09
N ASP A 53 -3.54 -1.52 5.93
CA ASP A 53 -2.51 -2.54 5.70
C ASP A 53 -1.13 -1.88 5.52
N PRO A 54 -0.21 -2.07 6.50
CA PRO A 54 1.11 -1.44 6.43
C PRO A 54 1.93 -1.89 5.22
N ALA A 55 1.74 -3.13 4.77
CA ALA A 55 2.47 -3.68 3.64
C ALA A 55 2.13 -2.93 2.35
N THR A 56 0.85 -2.67 2.11
CA THR A 56 0.38 -1.89 0.96
C THR A 56 0.94 -0.48 0.97
N VAL A 57 0.94 0.20 2.11
CA VAL A 57 1.47 1.57 2.23
C VAL A 57 2.97 1.61 1.98
N VAL A 58 3.73 0.70 2.60
CA VAL A 58 5.19 0.64 2.44
C VAL A 58 5.60 0.33 1.00
N VAL A 59 4.97 -0.68 0.38
CA VAL A 59 5.26 -1.05 -1.01
C VAL A 59 4.92 0.11 -1.97
N SER A 60 3.78 0.75 -1.79
CA SER A 60 3.37 1.91 -2.59
C SER A 60 4.32 3.10 -2.41
N ARG A 61 4.78 3.37 -1.18
CA ARG A 61 5.77 4.40 -0.90
C ARG A 61 7.10 4.13 -1.60
N VAL A 62 7.59 2.88 -1.52
CA VAL A 62 8.83 2.47 -2.21
C VAL A 62 8.70 2.61 -3.72
N MET A 63 7.56 2.22 -4.29
CA MET A 63 7.29 2.35 -5.71
C MET A 63 7.30 3.83 -6.16
N ALA A 64 6.60 4.70 -5.44
CA ALA A 64 6.59 6.13 -5.70
C ALA A 64 8.00 6.73 -5.62
N ALA A 65 8.76 6.42 -4.57
CA ALA A 65 10.12 6.93 -4.36
C ALA A 65 11.09 6.52 -5.48
N ARG A 66 10.98 5.29 -6.00
CA ARG A 66 11.81 4.81 -7.13
C ARG A 66 11.59 5.60 -8.42
N GLU A 67 10.39 6.10 -8.62
CA GLU A 67 10.04 6.93 -9.80
C GLU A 67 10.20 8.42 -9.52
N GLY A 68 10.78 8.79 -8.37
CA GLY A 68 10.97 10.19 -7.98
C GLY A 68 9.67 10.94 -7.69
N ILE A 69 8.62 10.21 -7.29
CA ILE A 69 7.33 10.78 -6.91
C ILE A 69 7.34 10.96 -5.39
N ASP A 70 7.26 12.21 -4.95
CA ASP A 70 7.23 12.54 -3.52
C ASP A 70 5.79 12.48 -2.99
N VAL A 71 5.48 11.36 -2.33
CA VAL A 71 4.21 11.15 -1.63
C VAL A 71 4.52 10.65 -0.23
N SER A 72 4.01 11.32 0.77
CA SER A 72 4.25 10.98 2.17
C SER A 72 3.47 9.72 2.61
N THR A 73 3.97 9.04 3.63
CA THR A 73 3.27 7.91 4.26
C THR A 73 1.89 8.34 4.79
N THR A 74 1.79 9.55 5.32
CA THR A 74 0.54 10.11 5.84
C THR A 74 -0.51 10.30 4.75
N GLU A 75 -0.12 10.74 3.56
CA GLU A 75 -1.02 10.88 2.42
C GLU A 75 -1.54 9.51 1.94
N LEU A 76 -0.65 8.50 1.86
CA LEU A 76 -1.05 7.14 1.51
C LEU A 76 -2.02 6.53 2.54
N GLN A 77 -1.77 6.75 3.84
CA GLN A 77 -2.67 6.33 4.91
C GLN A 77 -4.03 7.04 4.83
N SER A 78 -4.02 8.35 4.60
CA SER A 78 -5.25 9.15 4.50
C SER A 78 -6.12 8.67 3.34
N LEU A 79 -5.52 8.35 2.18
CA LEU A 79 -6.23 7.77 1.05
C LEU A 79 -6.82 6.39 1.39
N ALA A 80 -6.05 5.52 2.06
CA ALA A 80 -6.54 4.21 2.49
C ALA A 80 -7.71 4.31 3.47
N LEU A 81 -7.63 5.24 4.43
CA LEU A 81 -8.70 5.49 5.40
C LEU A 81 -9.96 6.09 4.75
N ALA A 82 -9.79 6.86 3.69
CA ALA A 82 -10.91 7.38 2.89
C ALA A 82 -11.55 6.32 1.96
N GLY A 83 -11.04 5.08 1.97
CA GLY A 83 -11.54 3.98 1.14
C GLY A 83 -11.00 3.95 -0.28
N GLY A 84 -9.98 4.76 -0.60
CA GLY A 84 -9.31 4.75 -1.90
C GLY A 84 -8.31 3.61 -2.04
N ASN A 85 -8.07 3.18 -3.26
CA ASN A 85 -7.09 2.14 -3.57
C ASN A 85 -5.70 2.76 -3.75
N VAL A 86 -4.88 2.68 -2.70
CA VAL A 86 -3.52 3.25 -2.64
C VAL A 86 -2.65 2.75 -3.79
N THR A 87 -2.64 1.44 -4.03
CA THR A 87 -1.82 0.82 -5.09
C THR A 87 -2.21 1.33 -6.47
N ARG A 88 -3.52 1.48 -6.74
CA ARG A 88 -4.02 1.98 -8.03
C ARG A 88 -3.60 3.42 -8.27
N VAL A 89 -3.74 4.29 -7.27
CA VAL A 89 -3.34 5.70 -7.38
C VAL A 89 -1.84 5.82 -7.62
N VAL A 90 -1.02 5.10 -6.86
CA VAL A 90 0.45 5.13 -7.05
C VAL A 90 0.84 4.59 -8.43
N ASN A 91 0.23 3.50 -8.89
CA ASN A 91 0.45 3.00 -10.25
C ASN A 91 0.06 4.03 -11.32
N ALA A 92 -1.05 4.73 -11.14
CA ALA A 92 -1.46 5.79 -12.06
C ALA A 92 -0.44 6.93 -12.11
N LEU A 93 0.08 7.36 -10.95
CA LEU A 93 1.13 8.38 -10.90
C LEU A 93 2.42 7.92 -11.60
N VAL A 94 2.81 6.65 -11.44
CA VAL A 94 3.97 6.08 -12.14
C VAL A 94 3.76 6.08 -13.66
N VAL A 95 2.57 5.66 -14.12
CA VAL A 95 2.21 5.68 -15.55
C VAL A 95 2.22 7.11 -16.10
N ALA A 96 1.61 8.05 -15.39
CA ALA A 96 1.59 9.46 -15.75
C ALA A 96 3.01 10.03 -15.86
N ARG A 97 3.87 9.76 -14.87
CA ARG A 97 5.27 10.20 -14.85
C ARG A 97 6.04 9.68 -16.07
N ARG A 98 5.91 8.39 -16.36
CA ARG A 98 6.57 7.76 -17.52
C ARG A 98 6.02 8.25 -18.85
N GLY A 99 4.73 8.57 -18.90
CA GLY A 99 4.05 9.14 -20.07
C GLY A 99 4.20 10.66 -20.20
N ASN A 100 4.95 11.31 -19.30
CA ASN A 100 5.08 12.76 -19.21
C ASN A 100 3.73 13.50 -19.13
N VAL A 101 2.74 12.87 -18.46
CA VAL A 101 1.42 13.44 -18.16
C VAL A 101 1.47 14.11 -16.80
N ASP A 102 1.02 15.36 -16.71
CA ASP A 102 0.93 16.09 -15.45
C ASP A 102 -0.29 15.62 -14.65
N LEU A 103 -0.07 14.71 -13.71
CA LEU A 103 -1.08 14.20 -12.81
C LEU A 103 -0.61 14.38 -11.35
N PRO A 104 -0.97 15.49 -10.71
CA PRO A 104 -0.61 15.72 -9.32
C PRO A 104 -1.36 14.76 -8.37
N TRP A 105 -0.77 14.47 -7.21
CA TRP A 105 -1.34 13.60 -6.18
C TRP A 105 -2.79 13.92 -5.83
N VAL A 106 -3.07 15.21 -5.61
CA VAL A 106 -4.42 15.68 -5.24
C VAL A 106 -5.45 15.36 -6.31
N LYS A 107 -5.11 15.51 -7.60
CA LYS A 107 -6.01 15.19 -8.72
C LYS A 107 -6.22 13.67 -8.82
N ALA A 108 -5.15 12.89 -8.70
CA ALA A 108 -5.23 11.43 -8.76
C ALA A 108 -6.11 10.84 -7.64
N THR A 109 -5.94 11.32 -6.41
CA THR A 109 -6.75 10.88 -5.26
C THR A 109 -8.20 11.31 -5.36
N ALA A 110 -8.49 12.53 -5.86
CA ALA A 110 -9.84 13.01 -6.08
C ALA A 110 -10.57 12.15 -7.13
N ILE A 111 -9.91 11.79 -8.22
CA ILE A 111 -10.46 10.91 -9.27
C ILE A 111 -10.77 9.52 -8.71
N GLU A 112 -9.85 8.92 -7.95
CA GLU A 112 -10.03 7.62 -7.32
C GLU A 112 -11.20 7.62 -6.33
N LEU A 113 -11.27 8.61 -5.43
CA LEU A 113 -12.33 8.71 -4.43
C LEU A 113 -13.70 9.04 -5.04
N ALA A 114 -13.73 9.68 -6.20
CA ALA A 114 -14.96 9.88 -6.97
C ALA A 114 -15.45 8.60 -7.68
N GLY A 115 -14.67 7.51 -7.63
CA GLY A 115 -14.95 6.24 -8.29
C GLY A 115 -14.76 6.31 -9.82
N TRP A 116 -13.89 7.20 -10.28
CA TRP A 116 -13.54 7.36 -11.70
C TRP A 116 -12.21 6.65 -12.03
N ASP A 117 -11.94 6.47 -13.32
CA ASP A 117 -10.75 5.78 -13.76
C ASP A 117 -9.49 6.67 -13.69
N VAL A 118 -8.75 6.54 -12.60
CA VAL A 118 -7.48 7.25 -12.40
C VAL A 118 -6.39 6.81 -13.38
N LEU A 119 -6.44 5.58 -13.91
CA LEU A 119 -5.49 5.10 -14.91
C LEU A 119 -5.77 5.73 -16.29
N ALA A 120 -7.03 6.00 -16.63
CA ALA A 120 -7.37 6.77 -17.82
C ALA A 120 -6.79 8.20 -17.73
N ALA A 121 -6.93 8.86 -16.57
CA ALA A 121 -6.31 10.16 -16.32
C ALA A 121 -4.78 10.12 -16.48
N ALA A 122 -4.14 9.06 -15.99
CA ALA A 122 -2.69 8.87 -16.12
C ALA A 122 -2.21 8.71 -17.57
N ARG A 123 -3.08 8.29 -18.48
CA ARG A 123 -2.82 8.17 -19.92
C ARG A 123 -3.15 9.43 -20.70
N GLY A 124 -3.58 10.51 -20.02
CA GLY A 124 -3.94 11.77 -20.65
C GLY A 124 -5.37 11.83 -21.19
N ALA A 125 -6.27 10.96 -20.71
CA ALA A 125 -7.69 11.02 -21.07
C ALA A 125 -8.31 12.34 -20.62
N SER A 126 -9.28 12.84 -21.40
CA SER A 126 -10.02 14.04 -21.05
C SER A 126 -10.90 13.81 -19.80
N ASP A 127 -11.24 14.89 -19.10
CA ASP A 127 -12.10 14.82 -17.90
C ASP A 127 -13.49 14.20 -18.22
N ALA A 128 -13.98 14.34 -19.45
CA ALA A 128 -15.22 13.71 -19.90
C ALA A 128 -15.08 12.19 -20.02
N GLU A 129 -13.97 11.71 -20.58
CA GLU A 129 -13.67 10.27 -20.70
C GLU A 129 -13.45 9.62 -19.35
N ILE A 130 -12.74 10.30 -18.45
CA ILE A 130 -12.50 9.84 -17.07
C ILE A 130 -13.81 9.64 -16.32
N LYS A 131 -14.74 10.59 -16.46
CA LYS A 131 -16.08 10.53 -15.84
C LYS A 131 -16.98 9.47 -16.46
N ALA A 132 -16.86 9.23 -17.77
CA ALA A 132 -17.65 8.23 -18.48
C ALA A 132 -17.26 6.80 -18.05
N THR A 133 -16.00 6.59 -17.69
CA THR A 133 -15.47 5.29 -17.22
C THR A 133 -15.60 5.17 -15.69
N ARG A 134 -16.83 5.32 -15.18
CA ARG A 134 -17.11 5.14 -13.76
C ARG A 134 -16.78 3.69 -13.36
N GLN A 135 -15.84 3.51 -12.49
CA GLN A 135 -15.56 2.20 -11.90
C GLN A 135 -16.71 1.83 -10.97
N GLU A 136 -17.39 0.71 -11.25
CA GLU A 136 -18.38 0.19 -10.31
C GLU A 136 -17.71 -0.13 -8.98
N PRO A 137 -18.17 0.44 -7.86
CA PRO A 137 -17.64 0.10 -6.55
C PRO A 137 -17.99 -1.38 -6.28
N GLY A 138 -16.97 -2.26 -6.24
CA GLY A 138 -17.16 -3.63 -5.78
C GLY A 138 -16.80 -4.78 -6.71
N ARG A 139 -16.31 -4.54 -7.93
CA ARG A 139 -15.73 -5.63 -8.72
C ARG A 139 -14.28 -5.91 -8.29
N HIS A 140 -14.10 -6.32 -7.03
CA HIS A 140 -12.94 -7.12 -6.68
C HIS A 140 -13.11 -8.47 -7.40
N ASP A 141 -12.15 -8.79 -8.27
CA ASP A 141 -12.00 -10.12 -8.82
C ASP A 141 -12.16 -11.17 -7.73
N ARG A 142 -13.31 -11.86 -7.72
CA ARG A 142 -13.41 -13.13 -7.03
C ARG A 142 -12.68 -14.13 -7.93
N PRO A 143 -11.59 -14.75 -7.48
CA PRO A 143 -11.04 -15.88 -8.20
C PRO A 143 -12.11 -16.99 -8.26
N ARG A 144 -12.37 -17.50 -9.45
CA ARG A 144 -13.18 -18.71 -9.67
C ARG A 144 -12.44 -19.92 -9.19
#